data_111df90bb33b8e2f570060fdf37f2a42
#
_entry.id   111df90bb33b8e2f570060fdf37f2a42
#
_cell.length_a   1.000
_cell.length_b   1.000
_cell.length_c   1.000
_cell.angle_alpha   90.00
_cell.angle_beta   90.00
_cell.angle_gamma   90.00
#
_symmetry.space_group_name_H-M   'P 1'
#
loop_
_entity.id
_entity.type
_entity.pdbx_description
1 polymer ?
#
loop_
_entity_poly.entity_id
_entity_poly.type
_entity_poly.pdbx_seq_one_letter_code
_entity_poly.pdbx_strand_id
1 'polypeptide(L)'
;MRRLVLVWVLLSLSAAALLLSGCGTREADRPNADATLLLDFTPNGVHAGIYSAVARGYDTAEGVHLRVRQPSSSSDAVKLLLGGRTDFAVLDIHDLAIAREQGRDVVGVMSIAQRPLAAVLAQPGTRSPRDLQGHRVGVTGLPSDEAVLRSIVKGAGGEPEQVRTTTIGFNAVPALLGGKVAGATAFWDVEGVALQRRRPGFRQFRVDEFGAPSYPELVLCVTHETLRDKPALVRATVAALQRGYRFTLEDPESSAADLLSQVPAASRDEIMAQLDVLDSVFTGPTGVPGALDPGVLRDWARWEARFGITRRPPDVAEAFDTRYANASLRGS
;
A
#
# COMPACT_ATOMS: atom_id res chain seq x y z
N MET A 1 15.35 6.34 -70.84
CA MET A 1 14.83 7.22 -69.76
C MET A 1 13.58 6.69 -69.08
N ARG A 2 12.62 5.97 -69.70
CA ARG A 2 11.40 5.42 -69.05
C ARG A 2 11.68 4.29 -68.01
N ARG A 3 12.73 3.51 -68.13
CA ARG A 3 13.01 2.39 -67.21
C ARG A 3 13.70 2.81 -65.91
N LEU A 4 14.44 3.92 -65.86
CA LEU A 4 15.07 4.44 -64.65
C LEU A 4 14.04 5.10 -63.69
N VAL A 5 13.01 5.73 -64.25
CA VAL A 5 11.94 6.38 -63.42
C VAL A 5 11.08 5.35 -62.68
N LEU A 6 10.86 4.17 -63.28
CA LEU A 6 10.06 3.11 -62.65
C LEU A 6 10.77 2.48 -61.43
N VAL A 7 12.10 2.38 -61.46
CA VAL A 7 12.91 1.81 -60.36
C VAL A 7 12.92 2.74 -59.16
N TRP A 8 12.97 4.06 -59.38
CA TRP A 8 12.91 5.05 -58.26
C TRP A 8 11.54 5.14 -57.60
N VAL A 9 10.46 4.96 -58.35
CA VAL A 9 9.10 4.95 -57.78
C VAL A 9 8.84 3.67 -56.97
N LEU A 10 9.38 2.53 -57.37
CA LEU A 10 9.25 1.28 -56.62
C LEU A 10 10.09 1.27 -55.32
N LEU A 11 11.29 1.90 -55.34
CA LEU A 11 12.12 2.06 -54.14
C LEU A 11 11.52 3.05 -53.11
N SER A 12 10.86 4.10 -53.58
CA SER A 12 10.20 5.06 -52.69
C SER A 12 8.92 4.52 -52.04
N LEU A 13 8.16 3.64 -52.72
CA LEU A 13 7.01 2.95 -52.10
C LEU A 13 7.43 1.89 -51.07
N SER A 14 8.57 1.23 -51.25
CA SER A 14 9.11 0.24 -50.31
C SER A 14 9.62 0.88 -49.00
N ALA A 15 10.19 2.11 -49.09
CA ALA A 15 10.65 2.85 -47.90
C ALA A 15 9.49 3.44 -47.08
N ALA A 16 8.38 3.81 -47.72
CA ALA A 16 7.19 4.29 -47.02
C ALA A 16 6.41 3.17 -46.26
N ALA A 17 6.47 1.92 -46.75
CA ALA A 17 5.84 0.77 -46.09
C ALA A 17 6.58 0.33 -44.81
N LEU A 18 7.89 0.59 -44.69
CA LEU A 18 8.72 0.27 -43.54
C LEU A 18 8.57 1.26 -42.37
N LEU A 19 8.05 2.47 -42.61
CA LEU A 19 7.84 3.49 -41.58
C LEU A 19 6.45 3.37 -40.88
N LEU A 20 5.53 2.58 -41.40
CA LEU A 20 4.20 2.35 -40.84
C LEU A 20 4.13 1.13 -39.90
N SER A 21 5.20 0.32 -39.80
CA SER A 21 5.22 -0.88 -38.94
C SER A 21 5.69 -0.61 -37.50
N GLY A 22 5.96 0.64 -37.12
CA GLY A 22 6.57 1.01 -35.84
C GLY A 22 5.58 1.34 -34.70
N CYS A 23 4.28 1.43 -34.94
CA CYS A 23 3.31 1.87 -33.91
C CYS A 23 2.38 0.77 -33.37
N GLY A 24 2.58 -0.48 -33.74
CA GLY A 24 1.62 -1.57 -33.45
C GLY A 24 1.91 -2.44 -32.22
N THR A 25 3.03 -2.26 -31.51
CA THR A 25 3.48 -3.26 -30.52
C THR A 25 3.03 -3.01 -29.07
N ARG A 26 2.45 -1.87 -28.75
CA ARG A 26 1.96 -1.60 -27.39
C ARG A 26 0.48 -1.99 -27.14
N GLU A 27 -0.32 -2.06 -28.16
CA GLU A 27 -1.76 -2.34 -28.06
C GLU A 27 -2.08 -3.84 -27.91
N ALA A 28 -1.23 -4.70 -28.46
CA ALA A 28 -1.44 -6.16 -28.48
C ALA A 28 -1.16 -6.86 -27.12
N ASP A 29 -0.57 -6.17 -26.13
CA ASP A 29 -0.16 -6.75 -24.84
C ASP A 29 -1.05 -6.29 -23.66
N ARG A 30 -2.13 -5.54 -23.95
CA ARG A 30 -3.09 -5.11 -22.92
C ARG A 30 -4.04 -6.24 -22.57
N PRO A 31 -4.27 -6.54 -21.28
CA PRO A 31 -4.98 -7.74 -20.86
C PRO A 31 -6.48 -7.72 -21.20
N ASN A 32 -7.13 -6.56 -21.37
CA ASN A 32 -8.58 -6.38 -21.50
C ASN A 32 -9.37 -7.28 -20.54
N ALA A 33 -9.16 -7.07 -19.23
CA ALA A 33 -9.62 -7.96 -18.19
C ALA A 33 -10.28 -7.21 -17.04
N ASP A 34 -11.34 -7.79 -16.47
CA ASP A 34 -11.87 -7.40 -15.18
C ASP A 34 -10.93 -7.86 -14.06
N ALA A 35 -10.72 -7.02 -13.06
CA ALA A 35 -9.95 -7.37 -11.87
C ALA A 35 -10.58 -6.79 -10.61
N THR A 36 -10.39 -7.46 -9.49
CA THR A 36 -10.84 -7.01 -8.17
C THR A 36 -9.64 -6.68 -7.30
N LEU A 37 -9.64 -5.49 -6.70
CA LEU A 37 -8.67 -5.06 -5.70
C LEU A 37 -9.38 -4.87 -4.36
N LEU A 38 -8.94 -5.59 -3.34
CA LEU A 38 -9.43 -5.46 -1.97
C LEU A 38 -8.48 -4.57 -1.17
N LEU A 39 -9.02 -3.55 -0.51
CA LEU A 39 -8.25 -2.68 0.39
C LEU A 39 -7.94 -3.41 1.71
N ASP A 40 -6.98 -2.86 2.46
CA ASP A 40 -6.62 -3.29 3.82
C ASP A 40 -7.60 -2.77 4.86
N PHE A 41 -8.17 -1.59 4.61
CA PHE A 41 -8.99 -0.83 5.55
C PHE A 41 -10.17 -0.15 4.86
N THR A 42 -10.97 0.61 5.62
CA THR A 42 -11.97 1.51 5.06
C THR A 42 -11.30 2.58 4.19
N PRO A 43 -11.92 3.00 3.07
CA PRO A 43 -11.36 4.00 2.18
C PRO A 43 -10.94 5.28 2.91
N ASN A 44 -9.72 5.72 2.67
CA ASN A 44 -9.10 6.87 3.32
C ASN A 44 -8.05 7.51 2.40
N GLY A 45 -7.33 8.54 2.87
CA GLY A 45 -6.37 9.31 2.07
C GLY A 45 -5.27 8.46 1.43
N VAL A 46 -4.80 7.39 2.09
CA VAL A 46 -3.76 6.52 1.52
C VAL A 46 -4.22 5.79 0.25
N HIS A 47 -5.52 5.59 0.09
CA HIS A 47 -6.10 4.94 -1.09
C HIS A 47 -6.44 5.90 -2.24
N ALA A 48 -6.24 7.22 -2.08
CA ALA A 48 -6.65 8.21 -3.06
C ALA A 48 -6.11 7.92 -4.47
N GLY A 49 -4.84 7.49 -4.59
CA GLY A 49 -4.24 7.11 -5.87
C GLY A 49 -4.89 5.91 -6.54
N ILE A 50 -5.41 4.96 -5.76
CA ILE A 50 -6.18 3.80 -6.27
C ILE A 50 -7.49 4.28 -6.89
N TYR A 51 -8.21 5.14 -6.17
CA TYR A 51 -9.49 5.69 -6.64
C TYR A 51 -9.31 6.63 -7.83
N SER A 52 -8.25 7.45 -7.84
CA SER A 52 -7.92 8.29 -9.00
C SER A 52 -7.56 7.46 -10.22
N ALA A 53 -6.88 6.31 -10.06
CA ALA A 53 -6.58 5.42 -11.18
C ALA A 53 -7.86 4.94 -11.88
N VAL A 54 -8.89 4.59 -11.11
CA VAL A 54 -10.19 4.14 -11.63
C VAL A 54 -11.00 5.32 -12.17
N ALA A 55 -11.18 6.40 -11.38
CA ALA A 55 -12.03 7.54 -11.77
C ALA A 55 -11.55 8.23 -13.04
N ARG A 56 -10.24 8.25 -13.27
CA ARG A 56 -9.61 8.87 -14.45
C ARG A 56 -9.36 7.90 -15.60
N GLY A 57 -9.80 6.64 -15.46
CA GLY A 57 -9.66 5.64 -16.50
C GLY A 57 -8.21 5.25 -16.79
N TYR A 58 -7.28 5.39 -15.81
CA TYR A 58 -5.90 4.94 -16.01
C TYR A 58 -5.83 3.41 -16.06
N ASP A 59 -6.70 2.73 -15.34
CA ASP A 59 -6.87 1.28 -15.39
C ASP A 59 -7.38 0.82 -16.76
N THR A 60 -8.43 1.45 -17.28
CA THR A 60 -8.99 1.11 -18.59
C THR A 60 -8.02 1.44 -19.72
N ALA A 61 -7.23 2.51 -19.60
CA ALA A 61 -6.17 2.85 -20.54
C ALA A 61 -5.07 1.77 -20.61
N GLU A 62 -4.86 1.02 -19.53
CA GLU A 62 -3.96 -0.14 -19.49
C GLU A 62 -4.67 -1.47 -19.81
N GLY A 63 -5.98 -1.44 -20.14
CA GLY A 63 -6.77 -2.61 -20.48
C GLY A 63 -7.25 -3.40 -19.25
N VAL A 64 -7.43 -2.75 -18.11
CA VAL A 64 -7.96 -3.36 -16.89
C VAL A 64 -9.22 -2.61 -16.46
N HIS A 65 -10.29 -3.36 -16.11
CA HIS A 65 -11.47 -2.80 -15.44
C HIS A 65 -11.39 -3.14 -13.96
N LEU A 66 -10.79 -2.23 -13.16
CA LEU A 66 -10.50 -2.47 -11.76
C LEU A 66 -11.71 -2.16 -10.87
N ARG A 67 -12.17 -3.15 -10.12
CA ARG A 67 -13.17 -2.98 -9.06
C ARG A 67 -12.52 -2.92 -7.70
N VAL A 68 -12.59 -1.75 -7.05
CA VAL A 68 -12.08 -1.55 -5.70
C VAL A 68 -13.15 -1.96 -4.69
N ARG A 69 -12.75 -2.76 -3.69
CA ARG A 69 -13.61 -3.22 -2.61
C ARG A 69 -12.96 -2.93 -1.26
N GLN A 70 -13.78 -2.61 -0.26
CA GLN A 70 -13.32 -2.49 1.12
C GLN A 70 -13.51 -3.83 1.87
N PRO A 71 -12.66 -4.15 2.85
CA PRO A 71 -12.82 -5.33 3.68
C PRO A 71 -13.97 -5.16 4.67
N SER A 72 -14.56 -6.27 5.12
CA SER A 72 -15.54 -6.29 6.20
C SER A 72 -14.90 -6.55 7.58
N SER A 73 -13.68 -7.07 7.57
CA SER A 73 -12.86 -7.27 8.79
C SER A 73 -11.38 -7.16 8.47
N SER A 74 -10.55 -6.95 9.49
CA SER A 74 -9.09 -6.82 9.35
C SER A 74 -8.42 -8.02 8.68
N SER A 75 -8.94 -9.23 8.85
CA SER A 75 -8.35 -10.44 8.28
C SER A 75 -8.85 -10.81 6.89
N ASP A 76 -9.76 -10.02 6.29
CA ASP A 76 -10.39 -10.38 5.02
C ASP A 76 -9.41 -10.32 3.83
N ALA A 77 -8.50 -9.34 3.80
CA ALA A 77 -7.62 -9.12 2.67
C ALA A 77 -6.75 -10.37 2.37
N VAL A 78 -6.06 -10.91 3.36
CA VAL A 78 -5.25 -12.12 3.20
C VAL A 78 -6.12 -13.34 2.84
N LYS A 79 -7.25 -13.54 3.53
CA LYS A 79 -8.13 -14.70 3.30
C LYS A 79 -8.73 -14.71 1.90
N LEU A 80 -9.22 -13.56 1.44
CA LEU A 80 -9.87 -13.45 0.13
C LEU A 80 -8.87 -13.53 -1.02
N LEU A 81 -7.65 -12.99 -0.84
CA LEU A 81 -6.58 -13.15 -1.81
C LEU A 81 -6.19 -14.62 -1.97
N LEU A 82 -5.89 -15.30 -0.87
CA LEU A 82 -5.51 -16.72 -0.88
C LEU A 82 -6.63 -17.65 -1.36
N GLY A 83 -7.88 -17.24 -1.15
CA GLY A 83 -9.06 -17.98 -1.62
C GLY A 83 -9.43 -17.68 -3.08
N GLY A 84 -8.65 -16.89 -3.82
CA GLY A 84 -8.93 -16.52 -5.22
C GLY A 84 -10.22 -15.70 -5.39
N ARG A 85 -10.69 -15.02 -4.33
CA ARG A 85 -11.90 -14.19 -4.33
C ARG A 85 -11.63 -12.72 -4.66
N THR A 86 -10.37 -12.36 -4.77
CA THR A 86 -9.85 -11.09 -5.28
C THR A 86 -8.54 -11.36 -6.02
N ASP A 87 -8.26 -10.57 -7.08
CA ASP A 87 -7.03 -10.71 -7.86
C ASP A 87 -5.87 -9.99 -7.16
N PHE A 88 -6.17 -8.87 -6.50
CA PHE A 88 -5.22 -8.03 -5.77
C PHE A 88 -5.73 -7.76 -4.36
N ALA A 89 -4.81 -7.62 -3.41
CA ALA A 89 -5.11 -7.11 -2.08
C ALA A 89 -4.04 -6.11 -1.63
N VAL A 90 -4.46 -5.03 -0.98
CA VAL A 90 -3.54 -4.21 -0.18
C VAL A 90 -3.37 -4.90 1.15
N LEU A 91 -2.12 -5.12 1.56
CA LEU A 91 -1.79 -5.74 2.85
C LEU A 91 -0.79 -4.86 3.59
N ASP A 92 -0.90 -4.88 4.90
CA ASP A 92 0.19 -4.52 5.78
C ASP A 92 1.39 -5.44 5.52
N ILE A 93 2.59 -4.87 5.44
CA ILE A 93 3.81 -5.62 5.10
C ILE A 93 4.14 -6.69 6.14
N HIS A 94 3.76 -6.48 7.41
CA HIS A 94 3.96 -7.44 8.48
C HIS A 94 3.04 -8.66 8.30
N ASP A 95 1.80 -8.43 7.88
CA ASP A 95 0.86 -9.52 7.59
C ASP A 95 1.29 -10.34 6.36
N LEU A 96 1.88 -9.68 5.35
CA LEU A 96 2.55 -10.39 4.25
C LEU A 96 3.68 -11.27 4.79
N ALA A 97 4.56 -10.75 5.64
CA ALA A 97 5.67 -11.51 6.23
C ALA A 97 5.19 -12.73 7.02
N ILE A 98 4.19 -12.53 7.89
CA ILE A 98 3.59 -13.60 8.70
C ILE A 98 2.91 -14.65 7.81
N ALA A 99 2.17 -14.22 6.78
CA ALA A 99 1.57 -15.15 5.83
C ALA A 99 2.63 -15.98 5.09
N ARG A 100 3.73 -15.35 4.65
CA ARG A 100 4.86 -16.06 4.03
C ARG A 100 5.52 -17.05 4.98
N GLU A 101 5.76 -16.67 6.24
CA GLU A 101 6.32 -17.56 7.25
C GLU A 101 5.44 -18.80 7.50
N GLN A 102 4.12 -18.65 7.35
CA GLN A 102 3.14 -19.74 7.41
C GLN A 102 3.06 -20.57 6.12
N GLY A 103 3.92 -20.30 5.13
CA GLY A 103 3.92 -20.99 3.83
C GLY A 103 2.76 -20.57 2.92
N ARG A 104 2.13 -19.42 3.17
CA ARG A 104 1.06 -18.91 2.31
C ARG A 104 1.64 -18.26 1.06
N ASP A 105 0.91 -18.41 -0.04
CA ASP A 105 1.31 -17.90 -1.36
C ASP A 105 0.88 -16.42 -1.55
N VAL A 106 1.70 -15.49 -1.00
CA VAL A 106 1.48 -14.04 -1.12
C VAL A 106 2.77 -13.37 -1.58
N VAL A 107 2.69 -12.48 -2.57
CA VAL A 107 3.83 -11.72 -3.14
C VAL A 107 3.47 -10.26 -3.26
N GLY A 108 4.30 -9.38 -2.70
CA GLY A 108 4.20 -7.94 -2.87
C GLY A 108 4.75 -7.49 -4.24
N VAL A 109 3.99 -6.69 -4.98
CA VAL A 109 4.36 -6.26 -6.34
C VAL A 109 4.49 -4.74 -6.49
N MET A 110 3.96 -3.96 -5.53
CA MET A 110 4.02 -2.50 -5.52
C MET A 110 3.86 -2.00 -4.09
N SER A 111 4.59 -0.96 -3.69
CA SER A 111 4.33 -0.25 -2.45
C SER A 111 3.15 0.72 -2.61
N ILE A 112 2.24 0.74 -1.65
CA ILE A 112 1.16 1.73 -1.56
C ILE A 112 1.62 2.88 -0.66
N ALA A 113 2.07 2.57 0.56
CA ALA A 113 2.69 3.51 1.48
C ALA A 113 4.16 3.14 1.66
N GLN A 114 5.08 4.02 1.26
CA GLN A 114 6.52 3.74 1.25
C GLN A 114 7.23 4.09 2.56
N ARG A 115 6.46 4.45 3.59
CA ARG A 115 6.97 4.73 4.95
C ARG A 115 6.06 4.09 5.98
N PRO A 116 6.56 3.83 7.21
CA PRO A 116 5.76 3.34 8.31
C PRO A 116 4.57 4.25 8.64
N LEU A 117 3.39 3.68 8.74
CA LEU A 117 2.17 4.32 9.19
C LEU A 117 1.77 3.85 10.59
N ALA A 118 2.27 2.69 11.00
CA ALA A 118 1.95 2.07 12.28
C ALA A 118 2.37 2.95 13.46
N ALA A 119 1.46 3.10 14.43
CA ALA A 119 1.67 3.83 15.65
C ALA A 119 0.86 3.21 16.81
N VAL A 120 1.22 3.60 18.01
CA VAL A 120 0.33 3.50 19.17
C VAL A 120 -0.21 4.89 19.47
N LEU A 121 -1.52 5.06 19.27
CA LEU A 121 -2.23 6.27 19.67
C LEU A 121 -2.64 6.11 21.15
N ALA A 122 -2.41 7.13 21.98
CA ALA A 122 -2.63 7.02 23.40
C ALA A 122 -3.36 8.22 24.00
N GLN A 123 -3.95 8.04 25.19
CA GLN A 123 -4.67 9.08 25.91
C GLN A 123 -3.79 10.32 26.17
N PRO A 124 -4.40 11.52 26.23
CA PRO A 124 -3.69 12.71 26.71
C PRO A 124 -3.07 12.45 28.07
N GLY A 125 -1.80 12.83 28.26
CA GLY A 125 -1.08 12.55 29.51
C GLY A 125 -0.16 11.34 29.47
N THR A 126 -0.32 10.41 28.53
CA THR A 126 0.68 9.36 28.25
C THR A 126 1.95 10.02 27.70
N ARG A 127 3.05 9.97 28.43
CA ARG A 127 4.29 10.69 28.08
C ARG A 127 5.21 9.85 27.20
N SER A 128 5.16 8.53 27.39
CA SER A 128 5.99 7.55 26.73
C SER A 128 5.20 6.25 26.52
N PRO A 129 5.54 5.43 25.52
CA PRO A 129 4.97 4.07 25.39
C PRO A 129 5.14 3.20 26.64
N ARG A 130 6.16 3.45 27.47
CA ARG A 130 6.35 2.78 28.78
C ARG A 130 5.18 2.98 29.73
N ASP A 131 4.48 4.12 29.64
CA ASP A 131 3.34 4.45 30.52
C ASP A 131 2.12 3.58 30.21
N LEU A 132 2.15 2.79 29.12
CA LEU A 132 1.10 1.82 28.80
C LEU A 132 1.21 0.52 29.60
N GLN A 133 2.31 0.29 30.32
CA GLN A 133 2.48 -0.86 31.20
C GLN A 133 1.40 -0.85 32.30
N GLY A 134 0.80 -2.01 32.57
CA GLY A 134 -0.33 -2.15 33.47
C GLY A 134 -1.69 -1.72 32.91
N HIS A 135 -1.70 -1.07 31.75
CA HIS A 135 -2.91 -0.57 31.12
C HIS A 135 -3.40 -1.48 29.99
N ARG A 136 -4.65 -1.22 29.54
CA ARG A 136 -5.28 -1.93 28.42
C ARG A 136 -5.05 -1.14 27.12
N VAL A 137 -4.53 -1.79 26.10
CA VAL A 137 -4.32 -1.26 24.76
C VAL A 137 -5.19 -2.02 23.77
N GLY A 138 -5.91 -1.31 22.92
CA GLY A 138 -6.73 -1.89 21.86
C GLY A 138 -5.85 -2.35 20.69
N VAL A 139 -6.21 -3.48 20.08
CA VAL A 139 -5.57 -4.01 18.86
C VAL A 139 -6.66 -4.38 17.84
N THR A 140 -6.35 -4.38 16.53
CA THR A 140 -7.35 -4.75 15.52
C THR A 140 -7.68 -6.25 15.55
N GLY A 141 -6.75 -7.05 16.04
CA GLY A 141 -6.83 -8.52 16.11
C GLY A 141 -5.98 -9.21 15.05
N LEU A 142 -5.16 -8.46 14.33
CA LEU A 142 -4.10 -9.03 13.49
C LEU A 142 -2.86 -9.37 14.33
N PRO A 143 -2.11 -10.41 13.98
CA PRO A 143 -0.88 -10.76 14.69
C PRO A 143 0.18 -9.64 14.65
N SER A 144 0.23 -8.85 13.58
CA SER A 144 1.10 -7.69 13.40
C SER A 144 0.92 -6.62 14.45
N ASP A 145 -0.30 -6.35 14.89
CA ASP A 145 -0.60 -5.30 15.89
C ASP A 145 0.16 -5.49 17.20
N GLU A 146 0.12 -6.72 17.75
CA GLU A 146 0.80 -7.01 19.00
C GLU A 146 2.32 -6.90 18.87
N ALA A 147 2.85 -7.27 17.69
CA ALA A 147 4.26 -7.19 17.41
C ALA A 147 4.72 -5.72 17.28
N VAL A 148 3.97 -4.88 16.57
CA VAL A 148 4.21 -3.44 16.47
C VAL A 148 4.14 -2.77 17.84
N LEU A 149 3.07 -3.04 18.63
CA LEU A 149 2.93 -2.55 20.00
C LEU A 149 4.15 -2.92 20.86
N ARG A 150 4.56 -4.18 20.80
CA ARG A 150 5.73 -4.69 21.51
C ARG A 150 7.00 -3.95 21.10
N SER A 151 7.21 -3.73 19.82
CA SER A 151 8.41 -3.03 19.32
C SER A 151 8.47 -1.59 19.81
N ILE A 152 7.34 -0.87 19.79
CA ILE A 152 7.24 0.52 20.26
C ILE A 152 7.49 0.59 21.78
N VAL A 153 6.86 -0.26 22.58
CA VAL A 153 7.06 -0.28 24.05
C VAL A 153 8.50 -0.63 24.41
N LYS A 154 9.06 -1.66 23.75
CA LYS A 154 10.46 -2.08 23.96
C LYS A 154 11.45 -1.02 23.47
N GLY A 155 11.20 -0.38 22.33
CA GLY A 155 12.02 0.72 21.82
C GLY A 155 12.05 1.92 22.76
N ALA A 156 10.97 2.15 23.51
CA ALA A 156 10.93 3.15 24.59
C ALA A 156 11.59 2.69 25.91
N GLY A 157 12.18 1.50 25.96
CA GLY A 157 12.77 0.91 27.18
C GLY A 157 11.74 0.40 28.18
N GLY A 158 10.53 0.04 27.74
CA GLY A 158 9.48 -0.58 28.54
C GLY A 158 9.45 -2.09 28.43
N GLU A 159 8.57 -2.71 29.23
CA GLU A 159 8.31 -4.16 29.29
C GLU A 159 6.98 -4.48 28.59
N PRO A 160 6.99 -4.92 27.31
CA PRO A 160 5.76 -5.16 26.56
C PRO A 160 4.83 -6.18 27.19
N GLU A 161 5.36 -7.15 27.91
CA GLU A 161 4.63 -8.20 28.61
C GLU A 161 3.71 -7.67 29.71
N GLN A 162 3.96 -6.45 30.18
CA GLN A 162 3.14 -5.77 31.17
C GLN A 162 1.96 -5.01 30.54
N VAL A 163 1.88 -4.91 29.21
CA VAL A 163 0.77 -4.29 28.50
C VAL A 163 -0.33 -5.34 28.26
N ARG A 164 -1.54 -5.01 28.60
CA ARG A 164 -2.71 -5.89 28.35
C ARG A 164 -3.39 -5.50 27.05
N THR A 165 -3.53 -6.43 26.11
CA THR A 165 -4.23 -6.18 24.85
C THR A 165 -5.71 -6.54 24.93
N THR A 166 -6.52 -5.93 24.07
CA THR A 166 -7.93 -6.27 23.85
C THR A 166 -8.30 -5.99 22.40
N THR A 167 -8.92 -6.96 21.74
CA THR A 167 -9.34 -6.80 20.34
C THR A 167 -10.51 -5.83 20.24
N ILE A 168 -10.35 -4.79 19.45
CA ILE A 168 -11.33 -3.74 19.19
C ILE A 168 -11.71 -3.61 17.71
N GLY A 169 -11.10 -4.42 16.81
CA GLY A 169 -11.25 -4.28 15.36
C GLY A 169 -10.89 -2.85 14.92
N PHE A 170 -11.61 -2.32 13.95
CA PHE A 170 -11.40 -0.97 13.42
C PHE A 170 -11.95 0.18 14.29
N ASN A 171 -12.09 -0.03 15.61
CA ASN A 171 -12.73 0.92 16.52
C ASN A 171 -11.73 1.71 17.40
N ALA A 172 -10.51 1.97 16.93
CA ALA A 172 -9.49 2.68 17.71
C ALA A 172 -9.96 4.09 18.14
N VAL A 173 -10.49 4.88 17.21
CA VAL A 173 -10.98 6.25 17.48
C VAL A 173 -12.09 6.26 18.53
N PRO A 174 -13.22 5.54 18.37
CA PRO A 174 -14.28 5.55 19.40
C PRO A 174 -13.83 4.94 20.73
N ALA A 175 -12.94 3.95 20.74
CA ALA A 175 -12.41 3.37 21.96
C ALA A 175 -11.55 4.35 22.76
N LEU A 176 -10.69 5.12 22.08
CA LEU A 176 -9.85 6.15 22.69
C LEU A 176 -10.67 7.37 23.14
N LEU A 177 -11.57 7.88 22.31
CA LEU A 177 -12.44 9.01 22.68
C LEU A 177 -13.33 8.68 23.89
N GLY A 178 -13.80 7.43 23.97
CA GLY A 178 -14.61 6.93 25.09
C GLY A 178 -13.81 6.53 26.34
N GLY A 179 -12.47 6.65 26.32
CA GLY A 179 -11.63 6.26 27.46
C GLY A 179 -11.64 4.76 27.80
N LYS A 180 -12.06 3.91 26.85
CA LYS A 180 -12.17 2.45 27.06
C LYS A 180 -10.80 1.76 27.09
N VAL A 181 -9.79 2.37 26.45
CA VAL A 181 -8.41 1.92 26.37
C VAL A 181 -7.45 3.08 26.65
N ALA A 182 -6.27 2.78 27.20
CA ALA A 182 -5.22 3.77 27.43
C ALA A 182 -4.46 4.10 26.13
N GLY A 183 -4.38 3.15 25.21
CA GLY A 183 -3.83 3.30 23.88
C GLY A 183 -4.48 2.34 22.90
N ALA A 184 -4.20 2.50 21.62
CA ALA A 184 -4.60 1.56 20.57
C ALA A 184 -3.55 1.53 19.47
N THR A 185 -3.27 0.36 18.88
CA THR A 185 -2.56 0.25 17.60
C THR A 185 -3.44 0.81 16.50
N ALA A 186 -2.87 1.63 15.66
CA ALA A 186 -3.58 2.31 14.59
C ALA A 186 -2.58 2.98 13.63
N PHE A 187 -3.06 3.57 12.56
CA PHE A 187 -2.23 4.37 11.66
C PHE A 187 -2.32 5.86 12.04
N TRP A 188 -1.16 6.51 12.09
CA TRP A 188 -1.08 7.92 12.50
C TRP A 188 -1.72 8.87 11.50
N ASP A 189 -1.76 8.52 10.21
CA ASP A 189 -2.33 9.32 9.13
C ASP A 189 -3.87 9.23 9.06
N VAL A 190 -4.48 8.17 9.55
CA VAL A 190 -5.93 7.97 9.54
C VAL A 190 -6.52 8.25 10.92
N GLU A 191 -6.38 7.31 11.84
CA GLU A 191 -6.95 7.45 13.19
C GLU A 191 -6.26 8.54 14.00
N GLY A 192 -4.94 8.73 13.76
CA GLY A 192 -4.19 9.82 14.39
C GLY A 192 -4.72 11.18 13.96
N VAL A 193 -4.92 11.40 12.66
CA VAL A 193 -5.53 12.63 12.12
C VAL A 193 -6.96 12.80 12.66
N ALA A 194 -7.79 11.75 12.61
CA ALA A 194 -9.16 11.81 13.10
C ALA A 194 -9.26 12.17 14.59
N LEU A 195 -8.37 11.63 15.44
CA LEU A 195 -8.32 11.96 16.87
C LEU A 195 -7.90 13.41 17.09
N GLN A 196 -6.84 13.90 16.41
CA GLN A 196 -6.37 15.28 16.58
C GLN A 196 -7.43 16.29 16.15
N ARG A 197 -8.21 16.00 15.12
CA ARG A 197 -9.30 16.87 14.66
C ARG A 197 -10.48 16.87 15.61
N ARG A 198 -10.86 15.72 16.19
CA ARG A 198 -12.02 15.60 17.08
C ARG A 198 -11.73 16.07 18.51
N ARG A 199 -10.57 15.77 19.04
CA ARG A 199 -10.11 16.16 20.37
C ARG A 199 -8.58 16.21 20.41
N PRO A 200 -7.94 17.38 20.24
CA PRO A 200 -6.49 17.53 20.32
C PRO A 200 -5.92 17.04 21.65
N GLY A 201 -4.67 16.59 21.63
CA GLY A 201 -3.93 16.18 22.83
C GLY A 201 -3.69 14.67 22.95
N PHE A 202 -4.30 13.82 22.11
CA PHE A 202 -3.88 12.41 22.00
C PHE A 202 -2.44 12.31 21.55
N ARG A 203 -1.72 11.35 22.13
CA ARG A 203 -0.32 11.09 21.77
C ARG A 203 -0.26 10.12 20.62
N GLN A 204 0.77 10.29 19.77
CA GLN A 204 1.08 9.38 18.68
C GLN A 204 2.53 8.91 18.88
N PHE A 205 2.71 7.62 19.04
CA PHE A 205 4.02 6.97 19.16
C PHE A 205 4.25 6.17 17.88
N ARG A 206 4.89 6.78 16.90
CA ARG A 206 5.14 6.16 15.59
C ARG A 206 6.24 5.10 15.71
N VAL A 207 6.09 4.00 15.00
CA VAL A 207 7.00 2.86 15.11
C VAL A 207 8.45 3.21 14.73
N ASP A 208 8.65 4.11 13.78
CA ASP A 208 9.98 4.57 13.33
C ASP A 208 10.69 5.48 14.34
N GLU A 209 9.96 6.14 15.23
CA GLU A 209 10.53 6.88 16.37
C GLU A 209 11.09 5.95 17.47
N PHE A 210 10.75 4.66 17.43
CA PHE A 210 11.14 3.67 18.44
C PHE A 210 12.00 2.54 17.86
N GLY A 211 12.73 2.82 16.76
CA GLY A 211 13.81 1.99 16.25
C GLY A 211 13.45 1.07 15.10
N ALA A 212 12.24 1.19 14.54
CA ALA A 212 11.95 0.57 13.26
C ALA A 212 12.70 1.31 12.12
N PRO A 213 13.16 0.61 11.08
CA PRO A 213 13.68 1.25 9.88
C PRO A 213 12.56 1.93 9.10
N SER A 214 12.91 2.75 8.13
CA SER A 214 11.95 3.12 7.09
C SER A 214 11.62 1.87 6.27
N TYR A 215 10.32 1.53 6.14
CA TYR A 215 9.83 0.40 5.34
C TYR A 215 8.48 0.76 4.70
N PRO A 216 8.10 0.09 3.59
CA PRO A 216 6.76 0.26 3.04
C PRO A 216 5.72 -0.34 3.99
N GLU A 217 4.81 0.48 4.52
CA GLU A 217 3.75 -0.02 5.40
C GLU A 217 2.72 -0.88 4.66
N LEU A 218 2.22 -0.35 3.54
CA LEU A 218 1.20 -1.00 2.75
C LEU A 218 1.74 -1.42 1.40
N VAL A 219 1.43 -2.64 1.00
CA VAL A 219 1.87 -3.22 -0.27
C VAL A 219 0.72 -3.84 -1.04
N LEU A 220 0.72 -3.64 -2.36
CA LEU A 220 -0.16 -4.36 -3.27
C LEU A 220 0.36 -5.78 -3.44
N CYS A 221 -0.46 -6.76 -3.12
CA CYS A 221 -0.12 -8.17 -3.13
C CYS A 221 -0.96 -8.96 -4.12
N VAL A 222 -0.34 -10.02 -4.64
CA VAL A 222 -0.92 -11.06 -5.49
C VAL A 222 -0.45 -12.43 -5.03
N THR A 223 -0.86 -13.51 -5.71
CA THR A 223 -0.28 -14.86 -5.54
C THR A 223 0.74 -15.15 -6.64
N HIS A 224 1.63 -16.14 -6.43
CA HIS A 224 2.51 -16.64 -7.51
C HIS A 224 1.71 -17.21 -8.68
N GLU A 225 0.55 -17.80 -8.42
CA GLU A 225 -0.37 -18.23 -9.47
C GLU A 225 -0.78 -17.05 -10.36
N THR A 226 -1.18 -15.92 -9.76
CA THR A 226 -1.52 -14.69 -10.50
C THR A 226 -0.31 -14.16 -11.29
N LEU A 227 0.89 -14.17 -10.70
CA LEU A 227 2.12 -13.74 -11.40
C LEU A 227 2.45 -14.62 -12.60
N ARG A 228 2.22 -15.94 -12.49
CA ARG A 228 2.49 -16.90 -13.57
C ARG A 228 1.43 -16.83 -14.67
N ASP A 229 0.16 -16.80 -14.27
CA ASP A 229 -0.95 -17.02 -15.21
C ASP A 229 -1.49 -15.70 -15.79
N LYS A 230 -1.31 -14.56 -15.08
CA LYS A 230 -1.82 -13.24 -15.45
C LYS A 230 -0.75 -12.11 -15.36
N PRO A 231 0.49 -12.30 -15.84
CA PRO A 231 1.55 -11.30 -15.65
C PRO A 231 1.26 -9.96 -16.33
N ALA A 232 0.52 -9.95 -17.45
CA ALA A 232 0.10 -8.75 -18.14
C ALA A 232 -0.92 -7.94 -17.29
N LEU A 233 -1.86 -8.62 -16.62
CA LEU A 233 -2.81 -8.00 -15.71
C LEU A 233 -2.09 -7.31 -14.54
N VAL A 234 -1.10 -7.97 -13.93
CA VAL A 234 -0.32 -7.40 -12.82
C VAL A 234 0.45 -6.15 -13.29
N ARG A 235 1.11 -6.21 -14.44
CA ARG A 235 1.84 -5.07 -15.02
C ARG A 235 0.93 -3.89 -15.29
N ALA A 236 -0.20 -4.12 -15.93
CA ALA A 236 -1.18 -3.10 -16.28
C ALA A 236 -1.78 -2.44 -15.03
N THR A 237 -2.15 -3.24 -14.03
CA THR A 237 -2.69 -2.72 -12.76
C THR A 237 -1.65 -1.87 -12.03
N VAL A 238 -0.40 -2.33 -11.88
CA VAL A 238 0.67 -1.56 -11.24
C VAL A 238 0.92 -0.24 -11.99
N ALA A 239 0.97 -0.26 -13.32
CA ALA A 239 1.16 0.95 -14.12
C ALA A 239 0.02 1.96 -13.91
N ALA A 240 -1.23 1.50 -13.90
CA ALA A 240 -2.41 2.32 -13.65
C ALA A 240 -2.36 2.97 -12.25
N LEU A 241 -2.07 2.17 -11.21
CA LEU A 241 -1.98 2.67 -9.84
C LEU A 241 -0.83 3.67 -9.66
N GLN A 242 0.34 3.43 -10.25
CA GLN A 242 1.45 4.39 -10.23
C GLN A 242 1.06 5.73 -10.85
N ARG A 243 0.26 5.74 -11.92
CA ARG A 243 -0.28 6.98 -12.51
C ARG A 243 -1.26 7.66 -11.56
N GLY A 244 -2.12 6.90 -10.89
CA GLY A 244 -3.05 7.41 -9.89
C GLY A 244 -2.33 8.10 -8.73
N TYR A 245 -1.27 7.48 -8.18
CA TYR A 245 -0.48 8.08 -7.10
C TYR A 245 0.33 9.30 -7.56
N ARG A 246 0.88 9.30 -8.78
CA ARG A 246 1.48 10.53 -9.34
C ARG A 246 0.47 11.66 -9.43
N PHE A 247 -0.72 11.37 -9.94
CA PHE A 247 -1.80 12.34 -10.00
C PHE A 247 -2.20 12.86 -8.60
N THR A 248 -2.27 11.98 -7.59
CA THR A 248 -2.57 12.37 -6.19
C THR A 248 -1.53 13.37 -5.65
N LEU A 249 -0.25 13.18 -5.98
CA LEU A 249 0.83 14.10 -5.59
C LEU A 249 0.76 15.44 -6.33
N GLU A 250 0.33 15.44 -7.59
CA GLU A 250 0.21 16.64 -8.43
C GLU A 250 -1.03 17.47 -8.08
N ASP A 251 -2.16 16.81 -7.77
CA ASP A 251 -3.46 17.46 -7.50
C ASP A 251 -4.23 16.66 -6.42
N PRO A 252 -3.87 16.85 -5.13
CA PRO A 252 -4.52 16.14 -4.03
C PRO A 252 -6.01 16.48 -3.87
N GLU A 253 -6.43 17.71 -4.24
CA GLU A 253 -7.83 18.11 -4.17
C GLU A 253 -8.71 17.33 -5.15
N SER A 254 -8.28 17.23 -6.41
CA SER A 254 -8.97 16.44 -7.41
C SER A 254 -8.92 14.96 -7.09
N SER A 255 -7.82 14.46 -6.54
CA SER A 255 -7.70 13.06 -6.10
C SER A 255 -8.66 12.75 -4.94
N ALA A 256 -8.83 13.66 -3.98
CA ALA A 256 -9.86 13.54 -2.95
C ALA A 256 -11.27 13.49 -3.56
N ALA A 257 -11.55 14.33 -4.56
CA ALA A 257 -12.84 14.34 -5.25
C ALA A 257 -13.10 13.01 -6.00
N ASP A 258 -12.07 12.42 -6.63
CA ASP A 258 -12.14 11.11 -7.28
C ASP A 258 -12.53 10.01 -6.29
N LEU A 259 -11.89 9.99 -5.10
CA LEU A 259 -12.24 9.06 -4.02
C LEU A 259 -13.69 9.26 -3.56
N LEU A 260 -14.09 10.49 -3.27
CA LEU A 260 -15.43 10.82 -2.78
C LEU A 260 -16.53 10.48 -3.79
N SER A 261 -16.23 10.53 -5.10
CA SER A 261 -17.19 10.14 -6.15
C SER A 261 -17.58 8.66 -6.05
N GLN A 262 -16.69 7.82 -5.58
CA GLN A 262 -16.89 6.37 -5.43
C GLN A 262 -17.24 5.97 -3.99
N VAL A 263 -16.93 6.84 -3.02
CA VAL A 263 -17.18 6.62 -1.58
C VAL A 263 -17.89 7.85 -1.00
N PRO A 264 -19.17 8.11 -1.33
CA PRO A 264 -19.87 9.32 -0.91
C PRO A 264 -20.05 9.47 0.62
N ALA A 265 -19.87 8.38 1.38
CA ALA A 265 -19.95 8.40 2.85
C ALA A 265 -18.66 8.92 3.51
N ALA A 266 -17.55 9.06 2.79
CA ALA A 266 -16.29 9.57 3.31
C ALA A 266 -16.36 11.10 3.50
N SER A 267 -15.65 11.61 4.48
CA SER A 267 -15.57 13.05 4.77
C SER A 267 -14.47 13.70 3.94
N ARG A 268 -14.82 14.73 3.13
CA ARG A 268 -13.83 15.50 2.36
C ARG A 268 -12.75 16.09 3.28
N ASP A 269 -13.17 16.67 4.40
CA ASP A 269 -12.25 17.34 5.32
C ASP A 269 -11.29 16.34 5.99
N GLU A 270 -11.75 15.11 6.26
CA GLU A 270 -10.88 14.05 6.79
C GLU A 270 -9.91 13.57 5.72
N ILE A 271 -10.37 13.31 4.49
CA ILE A 271 -9.51 12.90 3.37
C ILE A 271 -8.43 13.94 3.08
N MET A 272 -8.79 15.22 2.99
CA MET A 272 -7.81 16.29 2.75
C MET A 272 -6.78 16.38 3.88
N ALA A 273 -7.21 16.31 5.14
CA ALA A 273 -6.30 16.33 6.29
C ALA A 273 -5.35 15.12 6.33
N GLN A 274 -5.77 13.98 5.80
CA GLN A 274 -4.93 12.81 5.63
C GLN A 274 -3.93 13.01 4.49
N LEU A 275 -4.37 13.52 3.33
CA LEU A 275 -3.49 13.80 2.19
C LEU A 275 -2.41 14.83 2.52
N ASP A 276 -2.72 15.85 3.33
CA ASP A 276 -1.75 16.87 3.78
C ASP A 276 -0.53 16.28 4.49
N VAL A 277 -0.64 15.08 5.08
CA VAL A 277 0.46 14.42 5.82
C VAL A 277 1.10 13.25 5.05
N LEU A 278 0.56 12.88 3.88
CA LEU A 278 0.94 11.67 3.14
C LEU A 278 1.92 11.90 1.99
N ASP A 279 2.23 13.12 1.60
CA ASP A 279 3.10 13.43 0.46
C ASP A 279 4.39 12.58 0.45
N SER A 280 5.17 12.65 1.54
CA SER A 280 6.43 11.90 1.66
C SER A 280 6.23 10.39 1.84
N VAL A 281 5.01 9.94 2.12
CA VAL A 281 4.67 8.52 2.26
C VAL A 281 4.51 7.86 0.90
N PHE A 282 4.03 8.60 -0.11
CA PHE A 282 3.81 8.04 -1.44
C PHE A 282 5.06 7.88 -2.30
N THR A 283 6.15 8.58 -1.99
CA THR A 283 7.36 8.62 -2.84
C THR A 283 8.55 7.85 -2.29
N GLY A 284 8.68 7.75 -0.97
CA GLY A 284 9.81 7.08 -0.31
C GLY A 284 11.18 7.57 -0.79
N PRO A 285 12.25 6.76 -0.58
CA PRO A 285 13.62 7.15 -0.97
C PRO A 285 13.84 7.23 -2.48
N THR A 286 13.04 6.55 -3.28
CA THR A 286 13.22 6.49 -4.74
C THR A 286 12.63 7.70 -5.47
N GLY A 287 11.76 8.47 -4.81
CA GLY A 287 10.97 9.53 -5.43
C GLY A 287 9.91 9.02 -6.43
N VAL A 288 9.75 7.71 -6.57
CA VAL A 288 8.81 7.09 -7.53
C VAL A 288 7.68 6.42 -6.77
N PRO A 289 6.42 6.85 -6.98
CA PRO A 289 5.27 6.18 -6.36
C PRO A 289 5.24 4.69 -6.68
N GLY A 290 5.03 3.89 -5.66
CA GLY A 290 4.89 2.46 -5.79
C GLY A 290 6.18 1.66 -5.84
N ALA A 291 7.35 2.28 -5.94
CA ALA A 291 8.62 1.57 -6.03
C ALA A 291 8.89 0.72 -4.77
N LEU A 292 9.59 -0.39 -4.98
CA LEU A 292 10.04 -1.31 -3.93
C LEU A 292 11.58 -1.32 -3.92
N ASP A 293 12.19 -0.68 -2.92
CA ASP A 293 13.65 -0.66 -2.76
C ASP A 293 14.14 -1.94 -2.06
N PRO A 294 14.96 -2.78 -2.73
CA PRO A 294 15.44 -4.02 -2.12
C PRO A 294 16.33 -3.80 -0.88
N GLY A 295 16.97 -2.64 -0.74
CA GLY A 295 17.77 -2.27 0.43
C GLY A 295 16.87 -2.04 1.65
N VAL A 296 15.86 -1.21 1.47
CA VAL A 296 14.82 -0.92 2.48
C VAL A 296 14.12 -2.22 2.91
N LEU A 297 13.74 -3.08 1.96
CA LEU A 297 13.09 -4.37 2.25
C LEU A 297 13.99 -5.30 3.05
N ARG A 298 15.31 -5.32 2.80
CA ARG A 298 16.25 -6.13 3.60
C ARG A 298 16.40 -5.59 5.02
N ASP A 299 16.38 -4.27 5.22
CA ASP A 299 16.43 -3.65 6.54
C ASP A 299 15.17 -3.96 7.33
N TRP A 300 14.01 -3.85 6.69
CA TRP A 300 12.73 -4.29 7.23
C TRP A 300 12.75 -5.76 7.63
N ALA A 301 13.19 -6.67 6.75
CA ALA A 301 13.20 -8.10 7.03
C ALA A 301 14.06 -8.45 8.27
N ARG A 302 15.21 -7.76 8.46
CA ARG A 302 16.03 -7.92 9.66
C ARG A 302 15.34 -7.42 10.93
N TRP A 303 14.61 -6.31 10.82
CA TRP A 303 13.85 -5.74 11.93
C TRP A 303 12.69 -6.64 12.33
N GLU A 304 11.93 -7.21 11.38
CA GLU A 304 10.86 -8.20 11.61
C GLU A 304 11.30 -9.33 12.56
N ALA A 305 12.40 -9.98 12.24
CA ALA A 305 12.93 -11.05 13.06
C ALA A 305 13.50 -10.56 14.40
N ARG A 306 14.15 -9.40 14.44
CA ARG A 306 14.73 -8.82 15.67
C ARG A 306 13.66 -8.55 16.73
N PHE A 307 12.48 -8.12 16.31
CA PHE A 307 11.38 -7.79 17.22
C PHE A 307 10.37 -8.93 17.36
N GLY A 308 10.61 -10.08 16.71
CA GLY A 308 9.82 -11.29 16.87
C GLY A 308 8.44 -11.20 16.18
N ILE A 309 8.32 -10.35 15.15
CA ILE A 309 7.16 -10.32 14.25
C ILE A 309 7.16 -11.62 13.44
N THR A 310 8.32 -11.95 12.88
CA THR A 310 8.59 -13.27 12.30
C THR A 310 9.72 -13.97 13.06
N ARG A 311 9.79 -15.30 12.99
CA ARG A 311 10.85 -16.09 13.64
C ARG A 311 12.20 -15.96 12.96
N ARG A 312 12.21 -15.67 11.67
CA ARG A 312 13.40 -15.47 10.83
C ARG A 312 13.16 -14.26 9.93
N PRO A 313 14.22 -13.57 9.47
CA PRO A 313 14.06 -12.54 8.46
C PRO A 313 13.32 -13.10 7.23
N PRO A 314 12.23 -12.45 6.78
CA PRO A 314 11.59 -12.81 5.52
C PRO A 314 12.58 -12.82 4.35
N ASP A 315 12.47 -13.81 3.48
CA ASP A 315 13.21 -13.80 2.22
C ASP A 315 12.60 -12.78 1.29
N VAL A 316 13.31 -11.67 1.09
CA VAL A 316 12.83 -10.54 0.28
C VAL A 316 12.63 -10.94 -1.19
N ALA A 317 13.46 -11.85 -1.73
CA ALA A 317 13.34 -12.30 -3.12
C ALA A 317 12.12 -13.19 -3.35
N GLU A 318 11.71 -13.93 -2.32
CA GLU A 318 10.51 -14.77 -2.34
C GLU A 318 9.23 -13.98 -1.99
N ALA A 319 9.36 -12.94 -1.15
CA ALA A 319 8.22 -12.17 -0.68
C ALA A 319 7.82 -11.02 -1.62
N PHE A 320 8.72 -10.58 -2.52
CA PHE A 320 8.47 -9.45 -3.40
C PHE A 320 8.95 -9.68 -4.83
N ASP A 321 8.11 -9.30 -5.80
CA ASP A 321 8.53 -9.15 -7.19
C ASP A 321 8.62 -7.66 -7.55
N THR A 322 9.80 -7.10 -7.37
CA THR A 322 10.06 -5.67 -7.60
C THR A 322 10.06 -5.26 -9.06
N ARG A 323 10.04 -6.20 -10.01
CA ARG A 323 10.13 -5.94 -11.46
C ARG A 323 8.95 -5.13 -11.97
N TYR A 324 7.76 -5.32 -11.39
CA TYR A 324 6.54 -4.62 -11.78
C TYR A 324 6.59 -3.14 -11.38
N ALA A 325 6.83 -2.85 -10.11
CA ALA A 325 6.85 -1.47 -9.60
C ALA A 325 8.06 -0.66 -10.07
N ASN A 326 9.22 -1.32 -10.29
CA ASN A 326 10.47 -0.67 -10.63
C ASN A 326 10.74 -0.61 -12.14
N ALA A 327 9.76 -0.90 -12.98
CA ALA A 327 9.94 -0.89 -14.44
C ALA A 327 10.43 0.48 -14.96
N SER A 328 9.91 1.58 -14.40
CA SER A 328 10.31 2.95 -14.76
C SER A 328 11.72 3.33 -14.28
N LEU A 329 12.22 2.70 -13.21
CA LEU A 329 13.60 2.94 -12.72
C LEU A 329 14.69 2.24 -13.54
N ARG A 330 14.33 1.27 -14.39
CA ARG A 330 15.26 0.49 -15.22
C ARG A 330 15.51 1.10 -16.60
N GLY A 331 14.71 2.10 -16.97
CA GLY A 331 14.78 2.78 -18.28
C GLY A 331 15.40 4.17 -18.26
N SER A 332 15.93 4.60 -17.11
CA SER A 332 16.60 5.90 -16.93
C SER A 332 18.11 5.78 -16.94
#